data_dcf6f8b4f4ede19062d6dde7563d13d1
#
_entry.id   dcf6f8b4f4ede19062d6dde7563d13d1
#
_cell.length_a   1.000
_cell.length_b   1.000
_cell.length_c   1.000
_cell.angle_alpha   90.00
_cell.angle_beta   90.00
_cell.angle_gamma   90.00
#
_symmetry.space_group_name_H-M   'P 1'
#
loop_
_entity.id
_entity.type
_entity.pdbx_description
1 polymer ?
#
loop_
_entity_poly.entity_id
_entity_poly.type
_entity_poly.pdbx_seq_one_letter_code
_entity_poly.pdbx_strand_id
1 'polypeptide(L)'
;MANALKGLVKDTAVYGLSSILGRFLNWALTPLYTRVLVSTGEFGVQTNLYAWTALLMAILTYGMETGFFRFVNKEPNPQQVYSTTLISLGTTSSLFALLSLLFLAPISSLLGYANRSDLVAMLIFIIATDAFMAIPFAYLRYKNRPWRFATIKLTFIALSIGLNLFFFLVCPWIWRVAPELISWFYDPEFGVGYIFVSNLIGNGVIFLMLLPYILPAGWHFSSPLLRRMLAYSLPLLLLGIAGIFNQMADKILFPIILTDRAEAEAQLGIYSACFKIAMVMVMFTQAFRYAYEPFVFNKGAGDEAERRRSYALAMKYFLICSLFVFVGVMAGMDVLQYLVGADYREGLKVVPLAMWGELMMGVYFNLSLWYKLVDKTWWGALISSLGCIFTIAIICWGVPRYSYMACAWASAISNTVMAVVCYLLGQKYYKVEYALKNALFYLTIAAIAVAIVALNHRYIAPVMPSLMWVVNIAVVGAFLFIIIKKDVPLGAILQKIRR
;
A
#
# COMPACT_ATOMS: atom_id res chain seq x y z
N MET A 1 10.61 33.71 -2.86
CA MET A 1 9.60 32.71 -3.18
C MET A 1 10.15 31.50 -3.92
N ALA A 2 10.88 31.62 -5.04
CA ALA A 2 11.40 30.46 -5.81
C ALA A 2 12.31 29.51 -5.01
N ASN A 3 13.18 29.99 -4.13
CA ASN A 3 14.05 29.17 -3.30
C ASN A 3 13.30 28.43 -2.17
N ALA A 4 12.28 29.03 -1.59
CA ALA A 4 11.42 28.37 -0.60
C ALA A 4 10.59 27.25 -1.25
N LEU A 5 10.08 27.49 -2.48
CA LEU A 5 9.36 26.47 -3.24
C LEU A 5 10.24 25.30 -3.65
N LYS A 6 11.49 25.55 -4.08
CA LYS A 6 12.49 24.52 -4.37
C LYS A 6 12.85 23.70 -3.12
N GLY A 7 12.97 24.34 -1.95
CA GLY A 7 13.19 23.65 -0.68
C GLY A 7 12.02 22.72 -0.33
N LEU A 8 10.79 23.22 -0.40
CA LEU A 8 9.58 22.44 -0.11
C LEU A 8 9.43 21.24 -1.05
N VAL A 9 9.68 21.42 -2.36
CA VAL A 9 9.63 20.32 -3.34
C VAL A 9 10.70 19.28 -3.04
N LYS A 10 11.92 19.70 -2.69
CA LYS A 10 13.02 18.81 -2.33
C LYS A 10 12.68 17.99 -1.06
N ASP A 11 12.17 18.63 -0.03
CA ASP A 11 11.82 17.98 1.23
C ASP A 11 10.64 17.00 1.05
N THR A 12 9.61 17.41 0.30
CA THR A 12 8.48 16.53 -0.06
C THR A 12 8.95 15.32 -0.87
N ALA A 13 9.91 15.52 -1.79
CA ALA A 13 10.49 14.43 -2.56
C ALA A 13 11.27 13.45 -1.67
N VAL A 14 12.04 13.92 -0.69
CA VAL A 14 12.77 13.06 0.26
C VAL A 14 11.81 12.24 1.11
N TYR A 15 10.73 12.83 1.65
CA TYR A 15 9.72 12.12 2.41
C TYR A 15 8.96 11.09 1.54
N GLY A 16 8.55 11.49 0.34
CA GLY A 16 7.84 10.63 -0.59
C GLY A 16 8.70 9.46 -1.07
N LEU A 17 9.92 9.76 -1.52
CA LEU A 17 10.86 8.76 -2.04
C LEU A 17 11.23 7.72 -0.97
N SER A 18 11.52 8.13 0.27
CA SER A 18 11.82 7.20 1.37
C SER A 18 10.64 6.27 1.68
N SER A 19 9.41 6.75 1.55
CA SER A 19 8.20 5.94 1.77
C SER A 19 7.93 4.96 0.61
N ILE A 20 8.16 5.40 -0.64
CA ILE A 20 8.01 4.55 -1.83
C ILE A 20 9.11 3.48 -1.84
N LEU A 21 10.35 3.86 -1.53
CA LEU A 21 11.50 2.94 -1.50
C LEU A 21 11.27 1.82 -0.49
N GLY A 22 10.68 2.11 0.68
CA GLY A 22 10.31 1.09 1.66
C GLY A 22 9.37 0.03 1.10
N ARG A 23 8.36 0.45 0.35
CA ARG A 23 7.42 -0.47 -0.29
C ARG A 23 8.06 -1.28 -1.41
N PHE A 24 8.89 -0.63 -2.22
CA PHE A 24 9.63 -1.28 -3.30
C PHE A 24 10.59 -2.35 -2.78
N LEU A 25 11.35 -2.04 -1.73
CA LEU A 25 12.31 -2.98 -1.14
C LEU A 25 11.60 -4.17 -0.45
N ASN A 26 10.47 -3.92 0.21
CA ASN A 26 9.65 -5.00 0.77
C ASN A 26 9.00 -5.86 -0.35
N TRP A 27 8.64 -5.25 -1.47
CA TRP A 27 8.21 -5.97 -2.67
C TRP A 27 9.35 -6.82 -3.25
N ALA A 28 10.58 -6.31 -3.27
CA ALA A 28 11.76 -7.00 -3.76
C ALA A 28 12.15 -8.24 -2.92
N LEU A 29 11.68 -8.38 -1.69
CA LEU A 29 11.85 -9.59 -0.88
C LEU A 29 10.89 -10.73 -1.25
N THR A 30 9.87 -10.47 -2.07
CA THR A 30 8.91 -11.50 -2.49
C THR A 30 9.57 -12.69 -3.19
N PRO A 31 10.54 -12.51 -4.13
CA PRO A 31 11.26 -13.62 -4.73
C PRO A 31 12.03 -14.48 -3.73
N LEU A 32 12.53 -13.89 -2.65
CA LEU A 32 13.19 -14.61 -1.58
C LEU A 32 12.15 -15.47 -0.83
N TYR A 33 11.13 -14.84 -0.27
CA TYR A 33 10.13 -15.52 0.55
C TYR A 33 9.44 -16.66 -0.18
N THR A 34 9.03 -16.46 -1.43
CA THR A 34 8.33 -17.47 -2.22
C THR A 34 9.20 -18.65 -2.65
N ARG A 35 10.53 -18.63 -2.40
CA ARG A 35 11.44 -19.74 -2.68
C ARG A 35 12.03 -20.38 -1.45
N VAL A 36 12.03 -19.67 -0.32
CA VAL A 36 12.73 -20.09 0.90
C VAL A 36 11.75 -20.59 1.97
N LEU A 37 10.53 -20.05 2.00
CA LEU A 37 9.48 -20.55 2.89
C LEU A 37 9.08 -21.98 2.51
N VAL A 38 8.89 -22.82 3.51
CA VAL A 38 8.66 -24.27 3.36
C VAL A 38 7.36 -24.56 2.61
N SER A 39 6.33 -23.71 2.80
CA SER A 39 5.04 -23.88 2.16
C SER A 39 4.44 -22.55 1.71
N THR A 40 3.49 -22.62 0.77
CA THR A 40 2.71 -21.46 0.36
C THR A 40 1.87 -20.90 1.51
N GLY A 41 1.50 -21.75 2.48
CA GLY A 41 0.74 -21.36 3.67
C GLY A 41 1.50 -20.40 4.56
N GLU A 42 2.81 -20.54 4.72
CA GLU A 42 3.60 -19.59 5.52
C GLU A 42 3.55 -18.15 4.97
N PHE A 43 3.55 -17.99 3.64
CA PHE A 43 3.36 -16.69 3.03
C PHE A 43 1.93 -16.17 3.22
N GLY A 44 0.94 -17.06 3.28
CA GLY A 44 -0.45 -16.76 3.64
C GLY A 44 -0.58 -16.26 5.08
N VAL A 45 0.04 -16.95 6.02
CA VAL A 45 0.11 -16.56 7.45
C VAL A 45 0.72 -15.16 7.59
N GLN A 46 1.87 -14.90 6.97
CA GLN A 46 2.49 -13.59 6.93
C GLN A 46 1.51 -12.54 6.42
N THR A 47 0.88 -12.79 5.29
CA THR A 47 -0.03 -11.83 4.64
C THR A 47 -1.24 -11.52 5.52
N ASN A 48 -1.86 -12.55 6.12
CA ASN A 48 -3.02 -12.37 7.00
C ASN A 48 -2.66 -11.56 8.24
N LEU A 49 -1.57 -11.89 8.92
CA LEU A 49 -1.14 -11.18 10.13
C LEU A 49 -0.77 -9.71 9.83
N TYR A 50 -0.10 -9.43 8.70
CA TYR A 50 0.18 -8.04 8.30
C TYR A 50 -1.08 -7.28 7.86
N ALA A 51 -2.12 -7.96 7.36
CA ALA A 51 -3.41 -7.32 7.09
C ALA A 51 -4.10 -6.88 8.38
N TRP A 52 -4.07 -7.72 9.43
CA TRP A 52 -4.50 -7.34 10.77
C TRP A 52 -3.67 -6.19 11.34
N THR A 53 -2.34 -6.20 11.14
CA THR A 53 -1.47 -5.08 11.53
C THR A 53 -1.94 -3.77 10.92
N ALA A 54 -2.24 -3.73 9.63
CA ALA A 54 -2.67 -2.51 8.95
C ALA A 54 -3.97 -1.95 9.53
N LEU A 55 -4.93 -2.82 9.84
CA LEU A 55 -6.20 -2.43 10.45
C LEU A 55 -6.03 -1.95 11.90
N LEU A 56 -5.32 -2.72 12.72
CA LEU A 56 -5.10 -2.40 14.13
C LEU A 56 -4.24 -1.14 14.31
N MET A 57 -3.25 -0.92 13.43
CA MET A 57 -2.47 0.32 13.40
C MET A 57 -3.35 1.55 13.19
N ALA A 58 -4.30 1.48 12.27
CA ALA A 58 -5.22 2.60 12.05
C ALA A 58 -6.09 2.87 13.28
N ILE A 59 -6.58 1.81 13.93
CA ILE A 59 -7.39 1.91 15.15
C ILE A 59 -6.54 2.47 16.30
N LEU A 60 -5.32 1.94 16.50
CA LEU A 60 -4.48 2.28 17.65
C LEU A 60 -3.87 3.68 17.53
N THR A 61 -3.65 4.20 16.32
CA THR A 61 -3.21 5.59 16.12
C THR A 61 -4.37 6.59 16.18
N TYR A 62 -5.59 6.15 16.08
CA TYR A 62 -6.87 6.90 16.15
C TYR A 62 -6.82 8.30 15.53
N GLY A 63 -6.15 8.40 14.36
CA GLY A 63 -6.03 9.65 13.60
C GLY A 63 -5.20 10.74 14.26
N MET A 64 -4.46 10.43 15.33
CA MET A 64 -3.68 11.40 16.12
C MET A 64 -2.57 12.09 15.32
N GLU A 65 -2.03 11.45 14.29
CA GLU A 65 -1.05 12.10 13.42
C GLU A 65 -1.65 13.33 12.74
N THR A 66 -2.86 13.20 12.19
CA THR A 66 -3.59 14.33 11.56
C THR A 66 -3.98 15.37 12.59
N GLY A 67 -4.43 14.92 13.77
CA GLY A 67 -4.69 15.77 14.92
C GLY A 67 -3.44 16.57 15.33
N PHE A 68 -2.31 15.91 15.47
CA PHE A 68 -1.05 16.56 15.81
C PHE A 68 -0.70 17.69 14.84
N PHE A 69 -0.69 17.45 13.52
CA PHE A 69 -0.37 18.47 12.53
C PHE A 69 -1.35 19.66 12.55
N ARG A 70 -2.63 19.40 12.84
CA ARG A 70 -3.60 20.48 12.95
C ARG A 70 -3.36 21.35 14.20
N PHE A 71 -3.16 20.72 15.34
CA PHE A 71 -3.11 21.44 16.63
C PHE A 71 -1.74 22.04 16.91
N VAL A 72 -0.64 21.41 16.45
CA VAL A 72 0.73 21.94 16.64
C VAL A 72 0.94 23.33 15.98
N ASN A 73 0.15 23.63 14.94
CA ASN A 73 0.18 24.93 14.25
C ASN A 73 -0.85 25.94 14.81
N LYS A 74 -1.76 25.52 15.71
CA LYS A 74 -2.83 26.37 16.25
C LYS A 74 -2.63 26.74 17.72
N GLU A 75 -2.03 25.84 18.48
CA GLU A 75 -1.83 26.03 19.92
C GLU A 75 -0.60 26.90 20.19
N PRO A 76 -0.65 27.74 21.23
CA PRO A 76 0.47 28.61 21.61
C PRO A 76 1.74 27.83 22.00
N ASN A 77 1.57 26.61 22.54
CA ASN A 77 2.66 25.76 22.97
C ASN A 77 2.71 24.44 22.15
N PRO A 78 3.46 24.42 21.03
CA PRO A 78 3.63 23.22 20.22
C PRO A 78 4.22 22.02 20.97
N GLN A 79 5.07 22.27 21.99
CA GLN A 79 5.69 21.23 22.78
C GLN A 79 4.66 20.50 23.64
N GLN A 80 3.66 21.21 24.18
CA GLN A 80 2.58 20.60 24.94
C GLN A 80 1.69 19.71 24.04
N VAL A 81 1.46 20.12 22.77
CA VAL A 81 0.74 19.30 21.80
C VAL A 81 1.49 17.99 21.55
N TYR A 82 2.80 18.08 21.31
CA TYR A 82 3.66 16.92 21.10
C TYR A 82 3.67 15.99 22.32
N SER A 83 3.93 16.52 23.50
CA SER A 83 3.97 15.75 24.75
C SER A 83 2.62 15.07 25.05
N THR A 84 1.50 15.81 24.95
CA THR A 84 0.16 15.25 25.18
C THR A 84 -0.14 14.10 24.20
N THR A 85 0.20 14.28 22.92
CA THR A 85 -0.04 13.25 21.90
C THR A 85 0.85 12.03 22.13
N LEU A 86 2.12 12.24 22.46
CA LEU A 86 3.09 11.17 22.73
C LEU A 86 2.67 10.33 23.95
N ILE A 87 2.29 10.98 25.05
CA ILE A 87 1.80 10.30 26.26
C ILE A 87 0.52 9.52 25.96
N SER A 88 -0.41 10.11 25.21
CA SER A 88 -1.67 9.45 24.85
C SER A 88 -1.43 8.16 24.06
N LEU A 89 -0.62 8.23 22.97
CA LEU A 89 -0.30 7.03 22.19
C LEU A 89 0.58 6.05 22.98
N GLY A 90 1.51 6.53 23.76
CA GLY A 90 2.33 5.68 24.64
C GLY A 90 1.48 4.87 25.62
N THR A 91 0.52 5.52 26.29
CA THR A 91 -0.39 4.86 27.22
C THR A 91 -1.31 3.86 26.50
N THR A 92 -1.94 4.25 25.39
CA THR A 92 -2.85 3.37 24.64
C THR A 92 -2.13 2.20 24.00
N SER A 93 -0.92 2.40 23.44
CA SER A 93 -0.10 1.32 22.86
C SER A 93 0.41 0.35 23.92
N SER A 94 0.84 0.86 25.09
CA SER A 94 1.27 0.01 26.20
C SER A 94 0.11 -0.77 26.79
N LEU A 95 -1.07 -0.15 26.96
CA LEU A 95 -2.28 -0.81 27.43
C LEU A 95 -2.74 -1.87 26.42
N PHE A 96 -2.72 -1.57 25.12
CA PHE A 96 -3.02 -2.54 24.07
C PHE A 96 -2.08 -3.74 24.16
N ALA A 97 -0.77 -3.51 24.25
CA ALA A 97 0.21 -4.61 24.35
C ALA A 97 -0.03 -5.45 25.62
N LEU A 98 -0.20 -4.80 26.79
CA LEU A 98 -0.44 -5.48 28.05
C LEU A 98 -1.72 -6.34 28.01
N LEU A 99 -2.84 -5.77 27.59
CA LEU A 99 -4.11 -6.48 27.53
C LEU A 99 -4.07 -7.60 26.49
N SER A 100 -3.49 -7.34 25.29
CA SER A 100 -3.40 -8.36 24.25
C SER A 100 -2.47 -9.52 24.64
N LEU A 101 -1.40 -9.27 25.39
CA LEU A 101 -0.54 -10.32 25.92
C LEU A 101 -1.20 -11.09 27.07
N LEU A 102 -1.97 -10.43 27.95
CA LEU A 102 -2.74 -11.09 28.99
C LEU A 102 -3.77 -12.05 28.40
N PHE A 103 -4.39 -11.68 27.27
CA PHE A 103 -5.36 -12.49 26.56
C PHE A 103 -4.77 -13.14 25.30
N LEU A 104 -3.47 -13.45 25.29
CA LEU A 104 -2.76 -13.99 24.11
C LEU A 104 -3.37 -15.29 23.59
N ALA A 105 -3.67 -16.25 24.48
CA ALA A 105 -4.21 -17.54 24.08
C ALA A 105 -5.60 -17.42 23.41
N PRO A 106 -6.61 -16.74 24.00
CA PRO A 106 -7.88 -16.54 23.31
C PRO A 106 -7.77 -15.72 22.03
N ILE A 107 -6.90 -14.70 21.96
CA ILE A 107 -6.67 -13.91 20.74
C ILE A 107 -6.06 -14.78 19.66
N SER A 108 -5.03 -15.57 19.97
CA SER A 108 -4.40 -16.48 19.02
C SER A 108 -5.38 -17.52 18.50
N SER A 109 -6.23 -18.06 19.36
CA SER A 109 -7.28 -19.00 18.96
C SER A 109 -8.33 -18.34 18.06
N LEU A 110 -8.76 -17.10 18.37
CA LEU A 110 -9.72 -16.36 17.56
C LEU A 110 -9.17 -16.05 16.16
N LEU A 111 -7.87 -15.73 16.07
CA LEU A 111 -7.19 -15.48 14.81
C LEU A 111 -6.87 -16.77 14.05
N GLY A 112 -7.06 -17.95 14.66
CA GLY A 112 -6.74 -19.25 14.07
C GLY A 112 -5.26 -19.64 14.18
N TYR A 113 -4.51 -19.03 15.09
CA TYR A 113 -3.07 -19.24 15.33
C TYR A 113 -2.78 -19.77 16.74
N ALA A 114 -3.66 -20.62 17.30
CA ALA A 114 -3.49 -21.17 18.64
C ALA A 114 -2.13 -21.88 18.83
N ASN A 115 -1.66 -22.59 17.80
CA ASN A 115 -0.38 -23.30 17.81
C ASN A 115 0.84 -22.41 17.48
N ARG A 116 0.62 -21.18 17.09
CA ARG A 116 1.65 -20.18 16.71
C ARG A 116 1.39 -18.86 17.43
N SER A 117 1.12 -18.93 18.73
CA SER A 117 0.90 -17.74 19.57
C SER A 117 2.13 -16.83 19.67
N ASP A 118 3.32 -17.37 19.42
CA ASP A 118 4.58 -16.67 19.26
C ASP A 118 4.50 -15.57 18.18
N LEU A 119 3.92 -15.88 17.01
CA LEU A 119 3.73 -14.93 15.93
C LEU A 119 2.78 -13.80 16.32
N VAL A 120 1.69 -14.16 17.03
CA VAL A 120 0.71 -13.18 17.50
C VAL A 120 1.33 -12.28 18.57
N ALA A 121 2.15 -12.82 19.48
CA ALA A 121 2.87 -12.03 20.47
C ALA A 121 3.84 -11.03 19.83
N MET A 122 4.65 -11.48 18.86
CA MET A 122 5.54 -10.60 18.10
C MET A 122 4.75 -9.51 17.37
N LEU A 123 3.63 -9.87 16.77
CA LEU A 123 2.75 -8.93 16.07
C LEU A 123 2.22 -7.84 17.01
N ILE A 124 1.79 -8.19 18.22
CA ILE A 124 1.31 -7.25 19.24
C ILE A 124 2.41 -6.21 19.56
N PHE A 125 3.64 -6.66 19.77
CA PHE A 125 4.77 -5.75 20.02
C PHE A 125 5.08 -4.86 18.81
N ILE A 126 5.04 -5.40 17.59
CA ILE A 126 5.25 -4.64 16.35
C ILE A 126 4.20 -3.54 16.24
N ILE A 127 2.91 -3.88 16.41
CA ILE A 127 1.81 -2.91 16.33
C ILE A 127 1.94 -1.81 17.39
N ALA A 128 2.20 -2.20 18.63
CA ALA A 128 2.30 -1.26 19.74
C ALA A 128 3.46 -0.26 19.55
N THR A 129 4.62 -0.77 19.13
CA THR A 129 5.81 0.07 18.89
C THR A 129 5.63 0.97 17.67
N ASP A 130 5.08 0.45 16.56
CA ASP A 130 4.81 1.23 15.36
C ASP A 130 3.80 2.36 15.61
N ALA A 131 2.71 2.06 16.35
CA ALA A 131 1.71 3.06 16.70
C ALA A 131 2.31 4.18 17.57
N PHE A 132 3.10 3.82 18.56
CA PHE A 132 3.81 4.80 19.38
C PHE A 132 4.77 5.67 18.56
N MET A 133 5.58 5.06 17.69
CA MET A 133 6.56 5.76 16.86
C MET A 133 5.95 6.69 15.82
N ALA A 134 4.65 6.57 15.51
CA ALA A 134 3.98 7.43 14.54
C ALA A 134 4.13 8.92 14.88
N ILE A 135 4.06 9.28 16.18
CA ILE A 135 4.16 10.68 16.65
C ILE A 135 5.60 11.22 16.62
N PRO A 136 6.63 10.53 17.08
CA PRO A 136 8.02 10.95 16.85
C PRO A 136 8.35 11.17 15.36
N PHE A 137 7.86 10.32 14.46
CA PHE A 137 8.00 10.54 13.02
C PHE A 137 7.23 11.77 12.52
N ALA A 138 6.03 12.02 13.02
CA ALA A 138 5.27 13.24 12.71
C ALA A 138 6.00 14.50 13.23
N TYR A 139 6.61 14.42 14.40
CA TYR A 139 7.39 15.51 14.97
C TYR A 139 8.65 15.84 14.14
N LEU A 140 9.36 14.82 13.62
CA LEU A 140 10.48 15.03 12.69
C LEU A 140 10.04 15.79 11.43
N ARG A 141 8.86 15.49 10.90
CA ARG A 141 8.28 16.22 9.75
C ARG A 141 7.89 17.65 10.13
N TYR A 142 7.28 17.85 11.28
CA TYR A 142 6.97 19.18 11.79
C TYR A 142 8.20 20.05 11.96
N LYS A 143 9.32 19.47 12.47
CA LYS A 143 10.61 20.15 12.62
C LYS A 143 11.40 20.33 11.32
N ASN A 144 10.82 19.98 10.16
CA ASN A 144 11.47 20.05 8.85
C ASN A 144 12.85 19.37 8.82
N ARG A 145 12.92 18.13 9.32
CA ARG A 145 14.15 17.31 9.32
C ARG A 145 14.05 16.11 8.37
N PRO A 146 13.92 16.35 7.03
CA PRO A 146 13.68 15.29 6.07
C PRO A 146 14.77 14.24 6.01
N TRP A 147 16.04 14.65 6.10
CA TRP A 147 17.17 13.73 6.06
C TRP A 147 17.20 12.77 7.25
N ARG A 148 16.90 13.26 8.47
CA ARG A 148 16.83 12.38 9.64
C ARG A 148 15.66 11.40 9.54
N PHE A 149 14.52 11.87 9.11
CA PHE A 149 13.37 11.01 8.82
C PHE A 149 13.74 9.91 7.81
N ALA A 150 14.34 10.31 6.67
CA ALA A 150 14.76 9.38 5.62
C ALA A 150 15.82 8.40 6.14
N THR A 151 16.85 8.85 6.86
CA THR A 151 17.89 7.98 7.42
C THR A 151 17.27 6.93 8.32
N ILE A 152 16.41 7.30 9.27
CA ILE A 152 15.77 6.36 10.19
C ILE A 152 14.93 5.34 9.41
N LYS A 153 14.11 5.79 8.44
CA LYS A 153 13.30 4.89 7.60
C LYS A 153 14.17 3.95 6.75
N LEU A 154 15.25 4.46 6.15
CA LEU A 154 16.16 3.65 5.34
C LEU A 154 16.94 2.65 6.19
N THR A 155 17.33 3.02 7.42
CA THR A 155 17.96 2.09 8.37
C THR A 155 17.02 0.93 8.70
N PHE A 156 15.74 1.21 8.97
CA PHE A 156 14.75 0.15 9.14
C PHE A 156 14.71 -0.82 7.96
N ILE A 157 14.62 -0.27 6.76
CA ILE A 157 14.52 -1.06 5.53
C ILE A 157 15.79 -1.90 5.33
N ALA A 158 16.97 -1.28 5.46
CA ALA A 158 18.24 -1.97 5.29
C ALA A 158 18.42 -3.08 6.34
N LEU A 159 18.06 -2.81 7.59
CA LEU A 159 18.13 -3.78 8.67
C LEU A 159 17.13 -4.92 8.46
N SER A 160 15.89 -4.60 8.09
CA SER A 160 14.87 -5.61 7.79
C SER A 160 15.32 -6.53 6.65
N ILE A 161 15.84 -5.97 5.54
CA ILE A 161 16.35 -6.76 4.42
C ILE A 161 17.56 -7.58 4.86
N GLY A 162 18.53 -6.96 5.52
CA GLY A 162 19.75 -7.64 5.98
C GLY A 162 19.46 -8.82 6.92
N LEU A 163 18.56 -8.64 7.87
CA LEU A 163 18.14 -9.71 8.79
C LEU A 163 17.36 -10.82 8.05
N ASN A 164 16.49 -10.47 7.12
CA ASN A 164 15.81 -11.49 6.33
C ASN A 164 16.79 -12.30 5.46
N LEU A 165 17.76 -11.64 4.81
CA LEU A 165 18.81 -12.36 4.08
C LEU A 165 19.66 -13.23 5.03
N PHE A 166 19.96 -12.73 6.21
CA PHE A 166 20.70 -13.47 7.24
C PHE A 166 19.95 -14.72 7.67
N PHE A 167 18.68 -14.59 8.10
CA PHE A 167 17.90 -15.74 8.59
C PHE A 167 17.54 -16.73 7.50
N PHE A 168 17.30 -16.30 6.27
CA PHE A 168 16.84 -17.19 5.20
C PHE A 168 17.93 -17.69 4.26
N LEU A 169 19.13 -17.08 4.23
CA LEU A 169 20.24 -17.54 3.38
C LEU A 169 21.46 -17.93 4.20
N VAL A 170 21.90 -17.08 5.12
CA VAL A 170 23.13 -17.31 5.86
C VAL A 170 22.96 -18.37 6.95
N CYS A 171 21.90 -18.27 7.76
CA CYS A 171 21.64 -19.26 8.81
C CYS A 171 21.43 -20.67 8.28
N PRO A 172 20.63 -20.95 7.22
CA PRO A 172 20.54 -22.30 6.64
C PRO A 172 21.84 -22.82 6.09
N TRP A 173 22.71 -21.95 5.55
CA TRP A 173 24.03 -22.35 5.10
C TRP A 173 24.92 -22.75 6.29
N ILE A 174 24.98 -21.95 7.37
CA ILE A 174 25.72 -22.28 8.57
C ILE A 174 25.17 -23.55 9.23
N TRP A 175 23.85 -23.70 9.28
CA TRP A 175 23.20 -24.89 9.85
C TRP A 175 23.63 -26.19 9.18
N ARG A 176 23.88 -26.17 7.87
CA ARG A 176 24.37 -27.33 7.13
C ARG A 176 25.84 -27.66 7.41
N VAL A 177 26.66 -26.67 7.75
CA VAL A 177 28.12 -26.81 7.92
C VAL A 177 28.47 -27.00 9.39
N ALA A 178 27.87 -26.25 10.28
CA ALA A 178 28.19 -26.20 11.71
C ALA A 178 26.94 -25.82 12.54
N PRO A 179 25.97 -26.74 12.70
CA PRO A 179 24.70 -26.44 13.40
C PRO A 179 24.92 -25.99 14.85
N GLU A 180 25.95 -26.47 15.52
CA GLU A 180 26.25 -26.13 16.91
C GLU A 180 26.49 -24.65 17.16
N LEU A 181 26.97 -23.92 16.13
CA LEU A 181 27.26 -22.50 16.26
C LEU A 181 25.99 -21.65 16.39
N ILE A 182 24.88 -22.07 15.83
CA ILE A 182 23.65 -21.26 15.72
C ILE A 182 22.41 -21.91 16.34
N SER A 183 22.52 -23.17 16.83
CA SER A 183 21.39 -23.90 17.41
C SER A 183 20.74 -23.21 18.62
N TRP A 184 21.44 -22.28 19.27
CA TRP A 184 20.92 -21.53 20.42
C TRP A 184 19.93 -20.41 20.02
N PHE A 185 19.92 -19.96 18.76
CA PHE A 185 19.00 -18.90 18.29
C PHE A 185 18.30 -19.19 16.95
N TYR A 186 18.75 -20.22 16.24
CA TYR A 186 18.21 -20.55 14.93
C TYR A 186 17.61 -21.95 14.92
N ASP A 187 16.33 -22.02 14.49
CA ASP A 187 15.58 -23.24 14.28
C ASP A 187 15.01 -23.23 12.84
N PRO A 188 15.39 -24.17 11.97
CA PRO A 188 14.87 -24.27 10.61
C PRO A 188 13.34 -24.37 10.53
N GLU A 189 12.67 -24.93 11.55
CA GLU A 189 11.21 -25.10 11.57
C GLU A 189 10.46 -23.82 11.92
N PHE A 190 11.17 -22.81 12.45
CA PHE A 190 10.54 -21.54 12.82
C PHE A 190 10.00 -20.76 11.61
N GLY A 191 10.57 -20.97 10.41
CA GLY A 191 10.06 -20.55 9.11
C GLY A 191 9.70 -19.04 9.05
N VAL A 192 8.43 -18.76 8.76
CA VAL A 192 7.90 -17.38 8.65
C VAL A 192 8.14 -16.51 9.89
N GLY A 193 8.38 -17.12 11.07
CA GLY A 193 8.65 -16.40 12.31
C GLY A 193 9.84 -15.46 12.21
N TYR A 194 10.87 -15.80 11.42
CA TYR A 194 12.03 -14.92 11.23
C TYR A 194 11.71 -13.61 10.53
N ILE A 195 10.62 -13.53 9.76
CA ILE A 195 10.15 -12.27 9.19
C ILE A 195 9.68 -11.33 10.30
N PHE A 196 8.95 -11.87 11.29
CA PHE A 196 8.47 -11.09 12.45
C PHE A 196 9.63 -10.72 13.38
N VAL A 197 10.57 -11.62 13.62
CA VAL A 197 11.80 -11.35 14.40
C VAL A 197 12.59 -10.21 13.74
N SER A 198 12.80 -10.27 12.42
CA SER A 198 13.50 -9.22 11.68
C SER A 198 12.82 -7.86 11.81
N ASN A 199 11.50 -7.82 11.75
CA ASN A 199 10.70 -6.61 11.96
C ASN A 199 10.80 -6.10 13.40
N LEU A 200 10.71 -6.99 14.38
CA LEU A 200 10.78 -6.63 15.80
C LEU A 200 12.14 -6.04 16.17
N ILE A 201 13.23 -6.65 15.70
CA ILE A 201 14.58 -6.12 15.86
C ILE A 201 14.69 -4.75 15.16
N GLY A 202 14.19 -4.67 13.93
CA GLY A 202 14.16 -3.40 13.19
C GLY A 202 13.43 -2.30 13.95
N ASN A 203 12.24 -2.57 14.47
CA ASN A 203 11.47 -1.63 15.27
C ASN A 203 12.21 -1.23 16.57
N GLY A 204 12.87 -2.17 17.24
CA GLY A 204 13.70 -1.88 18.42
C GLY A 204 14.81 -0.88 18.10
N VAL A 205 15.54 -1.09 17.01
CA VAL A 205 16.62 -0.17 16.59
C VAL A 205 16.06 1.21 16.26
N ILE A 206 14.92 1.27 15.52
CA ILE A 206 14.27 2.55 15.19
C ILE A 206 13.79 3.28 16.46
N PHE A 207 13.21 2.55 17.40
CA PHE A 207 12.83 3.11 18.70
C PHE A 207 14.03 3.76 19.41
N LEU A 208 15.17 3.08 19.46
CA LEU A 208 16.41 3.63 20.01
C LEU A 208 16.88 4.88 19.27
N MET A 209 16.82 4.90 17.93
CA MET A 209 17.16 6.07 17.12
C MET A 209 16.21 7.26 17.34
N LEU A 210 14.96 7.00 17.76
CA LEU A 210 13.97 8.03 18.07
C LEU A 210 14.03 8.53 19.52
N LEU A 211 14.75 7.87 20.44
CA LEU A 211 14.88 8.29 21.84
C LEU A 211 15.29 9.76 22.03
N PRO A 212 16.23 10.34 21.24
CA PRO A 212 16.58 11.75 21.35
C PRO A 212 15.43 12.73 21.09
N TYR A 213 14.34 12.26 20.47
CA TYR A 213 13.13 13.05 20.22
C TYR A 213 12.00 12.74 21.22
N ILE A 214 12.04 11.55 21.83
CA ILE A 214 11.05 11.08 22.82
C ILE A 214 11.39 11.66 24.20
N LEU A 215 12.64 11.53 24.65
CA LEU A 215 13.06 11.95 25.99
C LEU A 215 12.90 13.46 26.27
N PRO A 216 13.25 14.37 25.33
CA PRO A 216 13.09 15.79 25.56
C PRO A 216 11.66 16.30 25.35
N ALA A 217 10.68 15.42 25.13
CA ALA A 217 9.29 15.82 24.88
C ALA A 217 8.68 16.66 26.01
N GLY A 218 9.23 16.51 27.23
CA GLY A 218 8.63 17.10 28.42
C GLY A 218 7.29 16.42 28.74
N TRP A 219 7.16 15.88 29.92
CA TRP A 219 5.96 15.10 30.28
C TRP A 219 4.77 15.99 30.70
N HIS A 220 4.41 16.97 29.83
CA HIS A 220 3.31 17.90 30.07
C HIS A 220 2.04 17.43 29.39
N PHE A 221 1.21 16.69 30.12
CA PHE A 221 -0.05 16.20 29.63
C PHE A 221 -1.19 17.21 29.86
N SER A 222 -2.03 17.43 28.85
CA SER A 222 -3.21 18.29 28.94
C SER A 222 -4.47 17.53 28.50
N SER A 223 -5.29 17.13 29.46
CA SER A 223 -6.56 16.45 29.19
C SER A 223 -7.55 17.30 28.36
N PRO A 224 -7.70 18.63 28.59
CA PRO A 224 -8.55 19.47 27.75
C PRO A 224 -8.07 19.52 26.29
N LEU A 225 -6.75 19.57 26.08
CA LEU A 225 -6.18 19.55 24.73
C LEU A 225 -6.42 18.21 24.06
N LEU A 226 -6.15 17.09 24.76
CA LEU A 226 -6.41 15.75 24.25
C LEU A 226 -7.88 15.58 23.83
N ARG A 227 -8.82 16.03 24.66
CA ARG A 227 -10.25 15.95 24.33
C ARG A 227 -10.61 16.69 23.05
N ARG A 228 -10.04 17.87 22.82
CA ARG A 228 -10.23 18.63 21.56
C ARG A 228 -9.60 17.93 20.36
N MET A 229 -8.43 17.34 20.54
CA MET A 229 -7.75 16.57 19.50
C MET A 229 -8.52 15.31 19.14
N LEU A 230 -9.01 14.56 20.12
CA LEU A 230 -9.84 13.37 19.91
C LEU A 230 -11.16 13.70 19.22
N ALA A 231 -11.84 14.76 19.65
CA ALA A 231 -13.09 15.21 19.01
C ALA A 231 -12.91 15.51 17.52
N TYR A 232 -11.71 15.91 17.10
CA TYR A 232 -11.37 16.11 15.71
C TYR A 232 -10.93 14.81 15.01
N SER A 233 -10.10 14.01 15.66
CA SER A 233 -9.42 12.85 15.04
C SER A 233 -10.30 11.62 14.94
N LEU A 234 -11.16 11.34 15.94
CA LEU A 234 -12.03 10.15 15.95
C LEU A 234 -13.03 10.08 14.78
N PRO A 235 -13.73 11.16 14.40
CA PRO A 235 -14.56 11.13 13.21
C PRO A 235 -13.77 10.79 11.95
N LEU A 236 -12.54 11.34 11.80
CA LEU A 236 -11.68 11.03 10.66
C LEU A 236 -11.22 9.59 10.66
N LEU A 237 -10.96 9.00 11.83
CA LEU A 237 -10.65 7.58 11.96
C LEU A 237 -11.80 6.71 11.47
N LEU A 238 -13.03 6.95 11.94
CA LEU A 238 -14.20 6.18 11.55
C LEU A 238 -14.41 6.20 10.02
N LEU A 239 -14.17 7.37 9.41
CA LEU A 239 -14.21 7.52 7.96
C LEU A 239 -13.08 6.75 7.25
N GLY A 240 -11.91 6.66 7.86
CA GLY A 240 -10.72 5.99 7.31
C GLY A 240 -10.74 4.47 7.46
N ILE A 241 -11.31 3.94 8.53
CA ILE A 241 -11.34 2.49 8.83
C ILE A 241 -12.00 1.71 7.69
N ALA A 242 -13.15 2.16 7.19
CA ALA A 242 -13.83 1.49 6.09
C ALA A 242 -12.97 1.38 4.84
N GLY A 243 -12.19 2.41 4.52
CA GLY A 243 -11.25 2.38 3.39
C GLY A 243 -10.08 1.42 3.60
N ILE A 244 -9.51 1.38 4.81
CA ILE A 244 -8.41 0.46 5.14
C ILE A 244 -8.91 -0.98 5.17
N PHE A 245 -10.08 -1.22 5.79
CA PHE A 245 -10.69 -2.54 5.81
C PHE A 245 -11.01 -3.02 4.39
N ASN A 246 -11.56 -2.16 3.52
CA ASN A 246 -11.80 -2.51 2.11
C ASN A 246 -10.53 -3.00 1.39
N GLN A 247 -9.36 -2.43 1.70
CA GLN A 247 -8.08 -2.83 1.10
C GLN A 247 -7.50 -4.13 1.70
N MET A 248 -7.92 -4.51 2.91
CA MET A 248 -7.38 -5.66 3.64
C MET A 248 -8.40 -6.79 3.80
N ALA A 249 -9.67 -6.55 3.44
CA ALA A 249 -10.77 -7.48 3.65
C ALA A 249 -10.53 -8.85 3.00
N ASP A 250 -9.95 -8.88 1.82
CA ASP A 250 -9.58 -10.10 1.10
C ASP A 250 -8.61 -10.97 1.92
N LYS A 251 -7.63 -10.35 2.56
CA LYS A 251 -6.59 -11.04 3.34
C LYS A 251 -7.04 -11.39 4.75
N ILE A 252 -7.98 -10.63 5.32
CA ILE A 252 -8.53 -10.86 6.64
C ILE A 252 -9.65 -11.91 6.60
N LEU A 253 -10.61 -11.75 5.68
CA LEU A 253 -11.81 -12.59 5.64
C LEU A 253 -11.56 -13.94 5.00
N PHE A 254 -10.63 -14.04 4.03
CA PHE A 254 -10.40 -15.28 3.28
C PHE A 254 -10.13 -16.48 4.19
N PRO A 255 -9.18 -16.43 5.17
CA PRO A 255 -8.93 -17.55 6.06
C PRO A 255 -10.04 -17.81 7.09
N ILE A 256 -10.97 -16.88 7.27
CA ILE A 256 -12.10 -17.03 8.19
C ILE A 256 -13.26 -17.77 7.52
N ILE A 257 -13.42 -17.59 6.19
CA ILE A 257 -14.57 -18.11 5.44
C ILE A 257 -14.36 -19.57 5.05
N LEU A 258 -13.12 -19.99 4.75
CA LEU A 258 -12.81 -21.36 4.39
C LEU A 258 -12.72 -22.24 5.64
N THR A 259 -13.30 -23.43 5.55
CA THR A 259 -13.38 -24.36 6.68
C THR A 259 -12.02 -25.00 7.01
N ASP A 260 -11.25 -25.37 5.98
CA ASP A 260 -9.89 -25.88 6.14
C ASP A 260 -8.90 -24.71 6.22
N ARG A 261 -8.34 -24.52 7.39
CA ARG A 261 -7.41 -23.43 7.68
C ARG A 261 -6.09 -23.57 6.93
N ALA A 262 -5.55 -24.77 6.82
CA ALA A 262 -4.27 -24.99 6.15
C ALA A 262 -4.39 -24.73 4.64
N GLU A 263 -5.47 -25.20 4.03
CA GLU A 263 -5.77 -24.90 2.63
C GLU A 263 -6.02 -23.40 2.42
N ALA A 264 -6.76 -22.76 3.32
CA ALA A 264 -7.02 -21.33 3.25
C ALA A 264 -5.72 -20.50 3.29
N GLU A 265 -4.79 -20.84 4.17
CA GLU A 265 -3.49 -20.19 4.26
C GLU A 265 -2.64 -20.43 3.01
N ALA A 266 -2.61 -21.64 2.48
CA ALA A 266 -1.91 -21.96 1.24
C ALA A 266 -2.44 -21.16 0.05
N GLN A 267 -3.76 -21.14 -0.12
CA GLN A 267 -4.41 -20.40 -1.19
C GLN A 267 -4.26 -18.88 -1.04
N LEU A 268 -4.33 -18.36 0.20
CA LEU A 268 -4.05 -16.96 0.48
C LEU A 268 -2.59 -16.59 0.14
N GLY A 269 -1.66 -17.49 0.41
CA GLY A 269 -0.26 -17.33 0.05
C GLY A 269 -0.07 -17.21 -1.46
N ILE A 270 -0.67 -18.11 -2.24
CA ILE A 270 -0.65 -18.09 -3.70
C ILE A 270 -1.23 -16.79 -4.26
N TYR A 271 -2.42 -16.41 -3.78
CA TYR A 271 -3.07 -15.16 -4.14
C TYR A 271 -2.18 -13.95 -3.86
N SER A 272 -1.66 -13.87 -2.63
CA SER A 272 -0.91 -12.72 -2.16
C SER A 272 0.45 -12.58 -2.83
N ALA A 273 1.13 -13.68 -3.14
CA ALA A 273 2.36 -13.67 -3.90
C ALA A 273 2.14 -13.12 -5.32
N CYS A 274 1.10 -13.60 -6.01
CA CYS A 274 0.76 -13.11 -7.35
C CYS A 274 0.25 -11.67 -7.33
N PHE A 275 -0.48 -11.26 -6.28
CA PHE A 275 -0.90 -9.86 -6.09
C PHE A 275 0.30 -8.90 -6.00
N LYS A 276 1.48 -9.36 -5.56
CA LYS A 276 2.71 -8.55 -5.58
C LYS A 276 3.08 -8.08 -6.98
N ILE A 277 2.78 -8.83 -8.03
CA ILE A 277 2.97 -8.37 -9.41
C ILE A 277 2.05 -7.18 -9.70
N ALA A 278 0.79 -7.24 -9.26
CA ALA A 278 -0.16 -6.13 -9.43
C ALA A 278 0.21 -4.89 -8.60
N MET A 279 1.03 -5.02 -7.54
CA MET A 279 1.52 -3.88 -6.75
C MET A 279 2.31 -2.85 -7.57
N VAL A 280 2.81 -3.19 -8.76
CA VAL A 280 3.41 -2.22 -9.68
C VAL A 280 2.42 -1.11 -10.00
N MET A 281 1.13 -1.43 -10.17
CA MET A 281 0.07 -0.43 -10.38
C MET A 281 -0.15 0.44 -9.13
N VAL A 282 -0.09 -0.15 -7.94
CA VAL A 282 -0.18 0.60 -6.66
C VAL A 282 0.96 1.61 -6.55
N MET A 283 2.20 1.17 -6.84
CA MET A 283 3.38 2.04 -6.81
C MET A 283 3.27 3.18 -7.82
N PHE A 284 2.83 2.87 -9.04
CA PHE A 284 2.58 3.88 -10.07
C PHE A 284 1.51 4.90 -9.62
N THR A 285 0.38 4.44 -9.12
CA THR A 285 -0.71 5.30 -8.62
C THR A 285 -0.22 6.23 -7.51
N GLN A 286 0.60 5.73 -6.60
CA GLN A 286 1.16 6.54 -5.52
C GLN A 286 2.19 7.56 -6.02
N ALA A 287 3.09 7.15 -6.91
CA ALA A 287 4.06 8.05 -7.52
C ALA A 287 3.36 9.20 -8.26
N PHE A 288 2.32 8.88 -9.04
CA PHE A 288 1.49 9.87 -9.72
C PHE A 288 0.81 10.82 -8.72
N ARG A 289 0.24 10.28 -7.66
CA ARG A 289 -0.44 11.05 -6.62
C ARG A 289 0.51 12.03 -5.93
N TYR A 290 1.73 11.61 -5.56
CA TYR A 290 2.75 12.50 -4.98
C TYR A 290 3.17 13.63 -5.91
N ALA A 291 3.23 13.37 -7.22
CA ALA A 291 3.56 14.39 -8.20
C ALA A 291 2.39 15.37 -8.45
N TYR A 292 1.16 14.86 -8.39
CA TYR A 292 -0.04 15.59 -8.77
C TYR A 292 -0.64 16.41 -7.63
N GLU A 293 -0.68 15.90 -6.39
CA GLU A 293 -1.29 16.60 -5.23
C GLU A 293 -0.74 18.03 -5.02
N PRO A 294 0.58 18.29 -5.02
CA PRO A 294 1.09 19.67 -4.89
C PRO A 294 0.68 20.58 -6.02
N PHE A 295 0.58 20.05 -7.25
CA PHE A 295 0.14 20.82 -8.41
C PHE A 295 -1.32 21.28 -8.29
N VAL A 296 -2.18 20.41 -7.76
CA VAL A 296 -3.60 20.68 -7.54
C VAL A 296 -3.82 21.75 -6.47
N PHE A 297 -3.15 21.65 -5.33
CA PHE A 297 -3.36 22.53 -4.19
C PHE A 297 -2.66 23.88 -4.34
N ASN A 298 -1.52 23.95 -5.06
CA ASN A 298 -0.80 25.21 -5.28
C ASN A 298 -1.48 26.15 -6.30
N LYS A 299 -2.31 25.64 -7.20
CA LYS A 299 -3.12 26.44 -8.13
C LYS A 299 -4.41 27.00 -7.52
N GLY A 300 -4.57 26.94 -6.21
CA GLY A 300 -5.76 27.43 -5.49
C GLY A 300 -6.07 28.92 -5.66
N ALA A 301 -5.16 29.72 -6.24
CA ALA A 301 -5.33 31.15 -6.52
C ALA A 301 -5.72 31.47 -7.99
N GLY A 302 -5.87 30.44 -8.86
CA GLY A 302 -6.23 30.62 -10.27
C GLY A 302 -7.73 30.52 -10.54
N ASP A 303 -8.12 30.79 -11.79
CA ASP A 303 -9.50 30.68 -12.27
C ASP A 303 -10.02 29.23 -12.07
N GLU A 304 -11.26 29.10 -11.63
CA GLU A 304 -11.90 27.81 -11.37
C GLU A 304 -12.00 26.94 -12.65
N ALA A 305 -12.19 27.57 -13.80
CA ALA A 305 -12.21 26.89 -15.09
C ALA A 305 -10.83 26.27 -15.42
N GLU A 306 -9.73 26.96 -15.14
CA GLU A 306 -8.37 26.43 -15.32
C GLU A 306 -8.09 25.25 -14.39
N ARG A 307 -8.57 25.31 -13.15
CA ARG A 307 -8.47 24.16 -12.21
C ARG A 307 -9.20 22.95 -12.72
N ARG A 308 -10.46 23.08 -13.16
CA ARG A 308 -11.26 21.97 -13.72
C ARG A 308 -10.59 21.35 -14.93
N ARG A 309 -10.03 22.20 -15.83
CA ARG A 309 -9.27 21.72 -17.00
C ARG A 309 -8.01 20.93 -16.57
N SER A 310 -7.32 21.42 -15.54
CA SER A 310 -6.14 20.71 -15.01
C SER A 310 -6.48 19.35 -14.43
N TYR A 311 -7.64 19.20 -13.75
CA TYR A 311 -8.11 17.90 -13.23
C TYR A 311 -8.47 16.93 -14.36
N ALA A 312 -9.14 17.43 -15.40
CA ALA A 312 -9.47 16.61 -16.57
C ALA A 312 -8.21 16.12 -17.28
N LEU A 313 -7.20 16.98 -17.42
CA LEU A 313 -5.91 16.66 -18.02
C LEU A 313 -5.14 15.62 -17.20
N ALA A 314 -5.07 15.78 -15.89
CA ALA A 314 -4.39 14.86 -15.01
C ALA A 314 -5.04 13.47 -15.04
N MET A 315 -6.37 13.38 -14.98
CA MET A 315 -7.09 12.13 -15.12
C MET A 315 -6.79 11.45 -16.46
N LYS A 316 -6.76 12.22 -17.55
CA LYS A 316 -6.43 11.71 -18.88
C LYS A 316 -5.05 11.06 -18.90
N TYR A 317 -4.02 11.76 -18.44
CA TYR A 317 -2.65 11.23 -18.43
C TYR A 317 -2.48 10.10 -17.42
N PHE A 318 -3.14 10.16 -16.27
CA PHE A 318 -3.16 9.05 -15.33
C PHE A 318 -3.67 7.78 -16.00
N LEU A 319 -4.82 7.85 -16.67
CA LEU A 319 -5.42 6.69 -17.32
C LEU A 319 -4.53 6.15 -18.45
N ILE A 320 -3.97 7.01 -19.30
CA ILE A 320 -3.07 6.61 -20.38
C ILE A 320 -1.84 5.87 -19.83
N CYS A 321 -1.17 6.45 -18.83
CA CYS A 321 0.02 5.84 -18.23
C CYS A 321 -0.32 4.56 -17.46
N SER A 322 -1.43 4.52 -16.73
CA SER A 322 -1.88 3.30 -16.04
C SER A 322 -2.18 2.16 -17.01
N LEU A 323 -2.84 2.45 -18.14
CA LEU A 323 -3.10 1.45 -19.17
C LEU A 323 -1.82 0.98 -19.87
N PHE A 324 -0.86 1.89 -20.06
CA PHE A 324 0.47 1.50 -20.57
C PHE A 324 1.18 0.54 -19.60
N VAL A 325 1.17 0.84 -18.30
CA VAL A 325 1.70 -0.07 -17.27
C VAL A 325 0.96 -1.40 -17.28
N PHE A 326 -0.38 -1.38 -17.41
CA PHE A 326 -1.19 -2.57 -17.47
C PHE A 326 -0.79 -3.48 -18.65
N VAL A 327 -0.75 -2.92 -19.87
CA VAL A 327 -0.35 -3.66 -21.08
C VAL A 327 1.10 -4.15 -20.97
N GLY A 328 2.00 -3.34 -20.42
CA GLY A 328 3.41 -3.71 -20.22
C GLY A 328 3.56 -4.89 -19.25
N VAL A 329 2.82 -4.92 -18.14
CA VAL A 329 2.83 -6.06 -17.20
C VAL A 329 2.24 -7.30 -17.84
N MET A 330 1.14 -7.19 -18.57
CA MET A 330 0.56 -8.35 -19.27
C MET A 330 1.51 -8.93 -20.33
N ALA A 331 2.14 -8.08 -21.12
CA ALA A 331 3.12 -8.50 -22.14
C ALA A 331 4.41 -9.07 -21.54
N GLY A 332 4.81 -8.61 -20.34
CA GLY A 332 5.99 -9.04 -19.62
C GLY A 332 5.75 -10.19 -18.62
N MET A 333 4.56 -10.80 -18.60
CA MET A 333 4.19 -11.80 -17.59
C MET A 333 5.16 -12.99 -17.55
N ASP A 334 5.73 -13.39 -18.69
CA ASP A 334 6.71 -14.48 -18.76
C ASP A 334 8.00 -14.20 -17.97
N VAL A 335 8.40 -12.94 -17.85
CA VAL A 335 9.51 -12.54 -16.97
C VAL A 335 9.01 -12.32 -15.55
N LEU A 336 7.88 -11.64 -15.40
CA LEU A 336 7.34 -11.27 -14.09
C LEU A 336 6.91 -12.48 -13.25
N GLN A 337 6.54 -13.61 -13.87
CA GLN A 337 6.28 -14.85 -13.15
C GLN A 337 7.47 -15.34 -12.32
N TYR A 338 8.70 -14.99 -12.68
CA TYR A 338 9.89 -15.34 -11.91
C TYR A 338 10.07 -14.51 -10.62
N LEU A 339 9.24 -13.48 -10.41
CA LEU A 339 9.15 -12.80 -9.12
C LEU A 339 8.55 -13.69 -8.04
N VAL A 340 7.78 -14.71 -8.42
CA VAL A 340 7.17 -15.67 -7.49
C VAL A 340 7.75 -17.08 -7.72
N GLY A 341 7.80 -17.88 -6.64
CA GLY A 341 8.21 -19.27 -6.71
C GLY A 341 7.30 -20.09 -7.63
N ALA A 342 7.79 -21.25 -8.08
CA ALA A 342 7.04 -22.11 -9.01
C ALA A 342 5.67 -22.52 -8.45
N ASP A 343 5.62 -22.85 -7.16
CA ASP A 343 4.41 -23.33 -6.47
C ASP A 343 3.30 -22.26 -6.35
N TYR A 344 3.65 -20.99 -6.56
CA TYR A 344 2.70 -19.87 -6.52
C TYR A 344 2.15 -19.48 -7.89
N ARG A 345 2.73 -19.97 -8.99
CA ARG A 345 2.42 -19.51 -10.36
C ARG A 345 1.01 -19.84 -10.82
N GLU A 346 0.35 -20.83 -10.23
CA GLU A 346 -1.05 -21.09 -10.52
C GLU A 346 -1.97 -19.89 -10.25
N GLY A 347 -1.55 -19.02 -9.31
CA GLY A 347 -2.24 -17.75 -8.96
C GLY A 347 -2.04 -16.61 -9.94
N LEU A 348 -1.21 -16.73 -10.98
CA LEU A 348 -0.97 -15.64 -11.95
C LEU A 348 -2.24 -15.17 -12.66
N LYS A 349 -3.25 -16.03 -12.74
CA LYS A 349 -4.59 -15.71 -13.27
C LYS A 349 -5.30 -14.56 -12.53
N VAL A 350 -4.89 -14.24 -11.29
CA VAL A 350 -5.46 -13.10 -10.53
C VAL A 350 -4.88 -11.77 -10.96
N VAL A 351 -3.69 -11.75 -11.56
CA VAL A 351 -2.94 -10.51 -11.84
C VAL A 351 -3.71 -9.52 -12.70
N PRO A 352 -4.36 -9.91 -13.81
CA PRO A 352 -5.14 -8.99 -14.62
C PRO A 352 -6.27 -8.30 -13.84
N LEU A 353 -7.00 -9.07 -13.02
CA LEU A 353 -8.11 -8.56 -12.22
C LEU A 353 -7.61 -7.66 -11.08
N ALA A 354 -6.55 -8.07 -10.39
CA ALA A 354 -5.93 -7.28 -9.34
C ALA A 354 -5.40 -5.95 -9.89
N MET A 355 -4.70 -5.96 -11.03
CA MET A 355 -4.24 -4.74 -11.68
C MET A 355 -5.38 -3.83 -12.12
N TRP A 356 -6.48 -4.40 -12.63
CA TRP A 356 -7.67 -3.63 -12.94
C TRP A 356 -8.26 -2.97 -11.69
N GLY A 357 -8.38 -3.72 -10.58
CA GLY A 357 -8.85 -3.18 -9.30
C GLY A 357 -8.00 -2.02 -8.81
N GLU A 358 -6.67 -2.14 -8.87
CA GLU A 358 -5.74 -1.08 -8.47
C GLU A 358 -5.75 0.14 -9.41
N LEU A 359 -5.94 -0.08 -10.73
CA LEU A 359 -6.15 1.00 -11.68
C LEU A 359 -7.42 1.78 -11.35
N MET A 360 -8.55 1.07 -11.10
CA MET A 360 -9.81 1.71 -10.73
C MET A 360 -9.73 2.42 -9.37
N MET A 361 -8.98 1.90 -8.42
CA MET A 361 -8.68 2.59 -7.17
C MET A 361 -7.90 3.90 -7.43
N GLY A 362 -6.95 3.89 -8.35
CA GLY A 362 -6.25 5.10 -8.79
C GLY A 362 -7.17 6.12 -9.46
N VAL A 363 -8.10 5.66 -10.31
CA VAL A 363 -9.15 6.51 -10.90
C VAL A 363 -10.02 7.12 -9.80
N TYR A 364 -10.46 6.30 -8.83
CA TYR A 364 -11.23 6.78 -7.69
C TYR A 364 -10.47 7.86 -6.89
N PHE A 365 -9.18 7.69 -6.61
CA PHE A 365 -8.38 8.70 -5.91
C PHE A 365 -8.30 10.02 -6.68
N ASN A 366 -8.13 9.99 -8.00
CA ASN A 366 -8.14 11.20 -8.81
C ASN A 366 -9.51 11.87 -8.84
N LEU A 367 -10.58 11.10 -8.96
CA LEU A 367 -11.95 11.62 -8.89
C LEU A 367 -12.29 12.18 -7.51
N SER A 368 -11.77 11.61 -6.43
CA SER A 368 -12.08 11.95 -5.04
C SER A 368 -11.76 13.39 -4.64
N LEU A 369 -11.04 14.12 -5.46
CA LEU A 369 -10.66 15.51 -5.18
C LEU A 369 -11.86 16.45 -5.06
N TRP A 370 -12.96 16.21 -5.79
CA TRP A 370 -14.12 17.09 -5.80
C TRP A 370 -14.73 17.28 -4.41
N TYR A 371 -14.93 16.22 -3.65
CA TYR A 371 -15.56 16.36 -2.32
C TYR A 371 -14.62 17.03 -1.28
N LYS A 372 -13.31 16.98 -1.50
CA LYS A 372 -12.33 17.71 -0.70
C LYS A 372 -12.35 19.21 -1.02
N LEU A 373 -12.60 19.57 -2.30
CA LEU A 373 -12.64 20.95 -2.76
C LEU A 373 -13.93 21.69 -2.37
N VAL A 374 -15.04 20.94 -2.26
CA VAL A 374 -16.35 21.52 -1.86
C VAL A 374 -16.64 21.27 -0.37
N ASP A 375 -15.63 20.89 0.43
CA ASP A 375 -15.72 20.61 1.88
C ASP A 375 -16.81 19.58 2.28
N LYS A 376 -17.14 18.66 1.35
CA LYS A 376 -18.11 17.59 1.57
C LYS A 376 -17.45 16.25 1.75
N THR A 377 -16.45 16.16 2.63
CA THR A 377 -15.59 14.99 2.82
C THR A 377 -16.33 13.73 3.28
N TRP A 378 -17.53 13.87 3.85
CA TRP A 378 -18.39 12.74 4.23
C TRP A 378 -18.79 11.84 3.04
N TRP A 379 -18.83 12.38 1.80
CA TRP A 379 -19.04 11.57 0.61
C TRP A 379 -17.90 10.55 0.40
N GLY A 380 -16.67 10.91 0.76
CA GLY A 380 -15.55 9.97 0.73
C GLY A 380 -15.80 8.75 1.62
N ALA A 381 -16.35 8.98 2.82
CA ALA A 381 -16.72 7.89 3.73
C ALA A 381 -17.83 7.01 3.17
N LEU A 382 -18.90 7.62 2.65
CA LEU A 382 -20.01 6.85 2.07
C LEU A 382 -19.55 5.99 0.89
N ILE A 383 -18.76 6.55 -0.03
CA ILE A 383 -18.26 5.81 -1.18
C ILE A 383 -17.32 4.68 -0.73
N SER A 384 -16.44 4.93 0.25
CA SER A 384 -15.56 3.89 0.80
C SER A 384 -16.34 2.81 1.53
N SER A 385 -17.39 3.17 2.27
CA SER A 385 -18.28 2.20 2.93
C SER A 385 -19.06 1.36 1.92
N LEU A 386 -19.52 1.98 0.84
CA LEU A 386 -20.15 1.26 -0.27
C LEU A 386 -19.20 0.23 -0.88
N GLY A 387 -17.94 0.65 -1.18
CA GLY A 387 -16.90 -0.26 -1.65
C GLY A 387 -16.67 -1.43 -0.69
N CYS A 388 -16.59 -1.13 0.61
CA CYS A 388 -16.42 -2.14 1.66
C CYS A 388 -17.57 -3.17 1.66
N ILE A 389 -18.84 -2.72 1.56
CA ILE A 389 -20.01 -3.59 1.50
C ILE A 389 -19.93 -4.51 0.28
N PHE A 390 -19.61 -3.97 -0.91
CA PHE A 390 -19.45 -4.79 -2.13
C PHE A 390 -18.32 -5.80 -1.97
N THR A 391 -17.17 -5.38 -1.42
CA THR A 391 -16.03 -6.27 -1.18
C THR A 391 -16.43 -7.42 -0.26
N ILE A 392 -17.05 -7.14 0.90
CA ILE A 392 -17.49 -8.17 1.85
C ILE A 392 -18.51 -9.10 1.19
N ALA A 393 -19.50 -8.57 0.52
CA ALA A 393 -20.56 -9.37 -0.11
C ALA A 393 -19.99 -10.34 -1.17
N ILE A 394 -19.09 -9.85 -2.03
CA ILE A 394 -18.45 -10.66 -3.07
C ILE A 394 -17.54 -11.72 -2.46
N ILE A 395 -16.75 -11.38 -1.44
CA ILE A 395 -15.85 -12.30 -0.74
C ILE A 395 -16.67 -13.39 -0.03
N CYS A 396 -17.67 -13.02 0.79
CA CYS A 396 -18.48 -13.98 1.53
C CYS A 396 -19.26 -14.95 0.61
N TRP A 397 -19.77 -14.45 -0.52
CA TRP A 397 -20.50 -15.28 -1.48
C TRP A 397 -19.56 -16.09 -2.38
N GLY A 398 -18.43 -15.48 -2.80
CA GLY A 398 -17.57 -16.00 -3.87
C GLY A 398 -16.47 -16.93 -3.37
N VAL A 399 -15.87 -16.68 -2.19
CA VAL A 399 -14.74 -17.48 -1.68
C VAL A 399 -15.10 -18.97 -1.55
N PRO A 400 -16.27 -19.38 -1.01
CA PRO A 400 -16.61 -20.80 -0.93
C PRO A 400 -16.78 -21.47 -2.30
N ARG A 401 -16.93 -20.72 -3.40
CA ARG A 401 -17.20 -21.24 -4.75
C ARG A 401 -16.00 -21.14 -5.68
N TYR A 402 -15.28 -20.05 -5.59
CA TYR A 402 -14.22 -19.66 -6.54
C TYR A 402 -12.88 -19.41 -5.87
N SER A 403 -12.77 -19.73 -4.57
CA SER A 403 -11.56 -19.56 -3.80
C SER A 403 -10.99 -18.14 -3.92
N TYR A 404 -9.68 -17.99 -3.97
CA TYR A 404 -8.99 -16.70 -4.06
C TYR A 404 -9.32 -15.87 -5.32
N MET A 405 -9.88 -16.48 -6.37
CA MET A 405 -10.36 -15.69 -7.52
C MET A 405 -11.47 -14.72 -7.14
N ALA A 406 -12.31 -15.07 -6.15
CA ALA A 406 -13.33 -14.18 -5.63
C ALA A 406 -12.76 -12.90 -5.03
N CYS A 407 -11.59 -12.97 -4.38
CA CYS A 407 -10.89 -11.80 -3.85
C CYS A 407 -10.44 -10.84 -4.96
N ALA A 408 -9.89 -11.39 -6.05
CA ALA A 408 -9.51 -10.59 -7.21
C ALA A 408 -10.72 -9.90 -7.86
N TRP A 409 -11.84 -10.61 -8.03
CA TRP A 409 -13.10 -10.05 -8.51
C TRP A 409 -13.69 -9.01 -7.54
N ALA A 410 -13.61 -9.24 -6.23
CA ALA A 410 -14.08 -8.31 -5.23
C ALA A 410 -13.36 -6.97 -5.35
N SER A 411 -12.03 -6.98 -5.45
CA SER A 411 -11.24 -5.78 -5.66
C SER A 411 -11.59 -5.07 -6.98
N ALA A 412 -11.66 -5.82 -8.09
CA ALA A 412 -11.97 -5.26 -9.41
C ALA A 412 -13.35 -4.61 -9.46
N ILE A 413 -14.37 -5.28 -8.94
CA ILE A 413 -15.77 -4.79 -8.99
C ILE A 413 -15.95 -3.64 -8.00
N SER A 414 -15.54 -3.80 -6.74
CA SER A 414 -15.74 -2.77 -5.70
C SER A 414 -15.07 -1.46 -6.07
N ASN A 415 -13.82 -1.49 -6.51
CA ASN A 415 -13.08 -0.29 -6.89
C ASN A 415 -13.66 0.35 -8.16
N THR A 416 -14.19 -0.45 -9.09
CA THR A 416 -14.91 0.07 -10.27
C THR A 416 -16.22 0.76 -9.85
N VAL A 417 -17.00 0.16 -8.96
CA VAL A 417 -18.23 0.76 -8.43
C VAL A 417 -17.91 2.07 -7.71
N MET A 418 -16.89 2.09 -6.86
CA MET A 418 -16.45 3.32 -6.17
C MET A 418 -16.06 4.42 -7.16
N ALA A 419 -15.31 4.09 -8.22
CA ALA A 419 -14.91 5.06 -9.23
C ALA A 419 -16.11 5.60 -10.00
N VAL A 420 -17.04 4.74 -10.42
CA VAL A 420 -18.25 5.14 -11.14
C VAL A 420 -19.16 6.02 -10.28
N VAL A 421 -19.43 5.61 -9.03
CA VAL A 421 -20.26 6.41 -8.10
C VAL A 421 -19.60 7.75 -7.81
N CYS A 422 -18.28 7.77 -7.59
CA CYS A 422 -17.53 9.01 -7.37
C CYS A 422 -17.59 9.94 -8.58
N TYR A 423 -17.50 9.39 -9.80
CA TYR A 423 -17.66 10.15 -11.04
C TYR A 423 -19.08 10.76 -11.16
N LEU A 424 -20.13 9.96 -10.99
CA LEU A 424 -21.52 10.42 -11.13
C LEU A 424 -21.84 11.53 -10.10
N LEU A 425 -21.45 11.35 -8.86
CA LEU A 425 -21.62 12.36 -7.81
C LEU A 425 -20.77 13.61 -8.10
N GLY A 426 -19.54 13.40 -8.56
CA GLY A 426 -18.67 14.51 -8.96
C GLY A 426 -19.27 15.36 -10.06
N GLN A 427 -19.88 14.77 -11.08
CA GLN A 427 -20.58 15.49 -12.15
C GLN A 427 -21.78 16.31 -11.64
N LYS A 428 -22.41 15.87 -10.56
CA LYS A 428 -23.53 16.59 -9.93
C LYS A 428 -23.09 17.78 -9.06
N TYR A 429 -22.01 17.60 -8.27
CA TYR A 429 -21.60 18.58 -7.26
C TYR A 429 -20.46 19.50 -7.70
N TYR A 430 -19.58 19.00 -8.56
CA TYR A 430 -18.42 19.70 -9.09
C TYR A 430 -18.10 19.22 -10.49
N LYS A 431 -18.84 19.72 -11.48
CA LYS A 431 -18.75 19.28 -12.87
C LYS A 431 -17.36 19.55 -13.44
N VAL A 432 -16.67 18.47 -13.85
CA VAL A 432 -15.41 18.49 -14.58
C VAL A 432 -15.61 17.81 -15.93
N GLU A 433 -15.18 18.45 -17.00
CA GLU A 433 -15.30 17.92 -18.37
C GLU A 433 -14.15 16.92 -18.65
N TYR A 434 -14.33 15.70 -18.19
CA TYR A 434 -13.38 14.62 -18.47
C TYR A 434 -13.47 14.17 -19.93
N ALA A 435 -12.32 13.88 -20.55
CA ALA A 435 -12.22 13.42 -21.94
C ALA A 435 -12.67 11.94 -22.08
N LEU A 436 -13.94 11.64 -21.83
CA LEU A 436 -14.48 10.25 -21.82
C LEU A 436 -14.27 9.52 -23.14
N LYS A 437 -14.38 10.21 -24.28
CA LYS A 437 -14.10 9.60 -25.60
C LYS A 437 -12.66 9.11 -25.71
N ASN A 438 -11.71 9.89 -25.17
CA ASN A 438 -10.31 9.48 -25.13
C ASN A 438 -10.08 8.33 -24.14
N ALA A 439 -10.74 8.36 -22.98
CA ALA A 439 -10.68 7.28 -22.01
C ALA A 439 -11.16 5.96 -22.62
N LEU A 440 -12.34 5.97 -23.26
CA LEU A 440 -12.89 4.80 -23.94
C LEU A 440 -11.98 4.30 -25.07
N PHE A 441 -11.43 5.20 -25.87
CA PHE A 441 -10.48 4.86 -26.93
C PHE A 441 -9.26 4.10 -26.38
N TYR A 442 -8.60 4.62 -25.32
CA TYR A 442 -7.44 3.97 -24.72
C TYR A 442 -7.78 2.66 -24.02
N LEU A 443 -8.94 2.58 -23.36
CA LEU A 443 -9.45 1.34 -22.78
C LEU A 443 -9.65 0.26 -23.85
N THR A 444 -10.27 0.63 -24.98
CA THR A 444 -10.49 -0.30 -26.09
C THR A 444 -9.18 -0.81 -26.67
N ILE A 445 -8.21 0.09 -26.92
CA ILE A 445 -6.88 -0.30 -27.44
C ILE A 445 -6.13 -1.17 -26.44
N ALA A 446 -6.19 -0.84 -25.14
CA ALA A 446 -5.55 -1.66 -24.11
C ALA A 446 -6.19 -3.05 -24.04
N ALA A 447 -7.52 -3.15 -24.12
CA ALA A 447 -8.23 -4.43 -24.16
C ALA A 447 -7.81 -5.27 -25.38
N ILE A 448 -7.72 -4.65 -26.56
CA ILE A 448 -7.24 -5.32 -27.79
C ILE A 448 -5.78 -5.78 -27.60
N ALA A 449 -4.91 -4.92 -27.08
CA ALA A 449 -3.51 -5.25 -26.84
C ALA A 449 -3.38 -6.46 -25.89
N VAL A 450 -4.12 -6.47 -24.79
CA VAL A 450 -4.13 -7.58 -23.84
C VAL A 450 -4.71 -8.86 -24.45
N ALA A 451 -5.76 -8.75 -25.28
CA ALA A 451 -6.31 -9.89 -26.00
C ALA A 451 -5.29 -10.49 -26.98
N ILE A 452 -4.55 -9.65 -27.71
CA ILE A 452 -3.48 -10.11 -28.60
C ILE A 452 -2.38 -10.83 -27.79
N VAL A 453 -1.94 -10.26 -26.66
CA VAL A 453 -0.96 -10.90 -25.78
C VAL A 453 -1.47 -12.24 -25.26
N ALA A 454 -2.72 -12.34 -24.81
CA ALA A 454 -3.33 -13.58 -24.33
C ALA A 454 -3.42 -14.65 -25.45
N LEU A 455 -3.80 -14.26 -26.67
CA LEU A 455 -3.82 -15.17 -27.81
C LEU A 455 -2.42 -15.61 -28.21
N ASN A 456 -1.45 -14.69 -28.18
CA ASN A 456 -0.04 -14.97 -28.43
C ASN A 456 0.50 -16.04 -27.45
N HIS A 457 0.20 -15.88 -26.14
CA HIS A 457 0.57 -16.88 -25.13
C HIS A 457 -0.08 -18.23 -25.37
N ARG A 458 -1.33 -18.25 -25.83
CA ARG A 458 -2.09 -19.49 -26.03
C ARG A 458 -1.64 -20.28 -27.28
N TYR A 459 -1.32 -19.57 -28.37
CA TYR A 459 -1.11 -20.21 -29.68
C TYR A 459 0.34 -20.15 -30.17
N ILE A 460 1.08 -19.08 -29.87
CA ILE A 460 2.42 -18.89 -30.43
C ILE A 460 3.50 -19.35 -29.42
N ALA A 461 3.33 -19.06 -28.12
CA ALA A 461 4.30 -19.41 -27.11
C ALA A 461 4.68 -20.90 -27.09
N PRO A 462 3.75 -21.87 -27.22
CA PRO A 462 4.08 -23.29 -27.23
C PRO A 462 4.89 -23.73 -28.46
N VAL A 463 4.77 -23.01 -29.58
CA VAL A 463 5.39 -23.39 -30.85
C VAL A 463 6.71 -22.63 -31.08
N MET A 464 6.71 -21.32 -30.85
CA MET A 464 7.85 -20.43 -31.12
C MET A 464 8.00 -19.38 -30.02
N PRO A 465 8.66 -19.68 -28.89
CA PRO A 465 8.82 -18.75 -27.77
C PRO A 465 9.52 -17.42 -28.14
N SER A 466 10.46 -17.45 -29.08
CA SER A 466 11.14 -16.25 -29.56
C SER A 466 10.20 -15.30 -30.32
N LEU A 467 9.29 -15.83 -31.14
CA LEU A 467 8.31 -15.04 -31.86
C LEU A 467 7.28 -14.42 -30.90
N MET A 468 6.93 -15.13 -29.83
CA MET A 468 6.06 -14.60 -28.79
C MET A 468 6.61 -13.29 -28.21
N TRP A 469 7.92 -13.24 -27.91
CA TRP A 469 8.56 -12.02 -27.39
C TRP A 469 8.53 -10.87 -28.39
N VAL A 470 8.78 -11.17 -29.65
CA VAL A 470 8.72 -10.15 -30.72
C VAL A 470 7.32 -9.56 -30.81
N VAL A 471 6.27 -10.38 -30.75
CA VAL A 471 4.88 -9.93 -30.77
C VAL A 471 4.54 -9.09 -29.53
N ASN A 472 4.93 -9.54 -28.33
CA ASN A 472 4.67 -8.80 -27.11
C ASN A 472 5.36 -7.43 -27.10
N ILE A 473 6.60 -7.34 -27.53
CA ILE A 473 7.34 -6.07 -27.66
C ILE A 473 6.68 -5.18 -28.73
N ALA A 474 6.26 -5.74 -29.85
CA ALA A 474 5.57 -5.00 -30.90
C ALA A 474 4.22 -4.42 -30.42
N VAL A 475 3.46 -5.17 -29.62
CA VAL A 475 2.19 -4.71 -29.03
C VAL A 475 2.43 -3.53 -28.09
N VAL A 476 3.41 -3.64 -27.19
CA VAL A 476 3.77 -2.54 -26.26
C VAL A 476 4.28 -1.33 -27.03
N GLY A 477 5.14 -1.55 -28.06
CA GLY A 477 5.65 -0.50 -28.92
C GLY A 477 4.56 0.21 -29.72
N ALA A 478 3.61 -0.54 -30.26
CA ALA A 478 2.45 0.01 -30.99
C ALA A 478 1.56 0.85 -30.05
N PHE A 479 1.31 0.37 -28.83
CA PHE A 479 0.55 1.13 -27.82
C PHE A 479 1.28 2.44 -27.47
N LEU A 480 2.58 2.39 -27.22
CA LEU A 480 3.40 3.57 -26.95
C LEU A 480 3.41 4.54 -28.15
N PHE A 481 3.53 4.04 -29.36
CA PHE A 481 3.49 4.84 -30.58
C PHE A 481 2.17 5.62 -30.73
N ILE A 482 1.05 4.97 -30.43
CA ILE A 482 -0.29 5.60 -30.44
C ILE A 482 -0.35 6.74 -29.41
N ILE A 483 0.18 6.53 -28.19
CA ILE A 483 0.24 7.55 -27.15
C ILE A 483 1.06 8.76 -27.65
N ILE A 484 2.25 8.50 -28.17
CA ILE A 484 3.16 9.54 -28.64
C ILE A 484 2.54 10.35 -29.77
N LYS A 485 1.96 9.68 -30.77
CA LYS A 485 1.35 10.33 -31.93
C LYS A 485 0.14 11.19 -31.58
N LYS A 486 -0.69 10.74 -30.61
CA LYS A 486 -1.98 11.38 -30.33
C LYS A 486 -1.91 12.42 -29.21
N ASP A 487 -1.11 12.17 -28.18
CA ASP A 487 -1.22 12.93 -26.93
C ASP A 487 0.09 13.58 -26.44
N VAL A 488 1.24 13.24 -27.06
CA VAL A 488 2.53 13.89 -26.76
C VAL A 488 2.83 14.95 -27.82
N PRO A 489 2.87 16.25 -27.48
CA PRO A 489 3.20 17.32 -28.45
C PRO A 489 4.72 17.30 -28.73
N LEU A 490 5.18 16.33 -29.52
CA LEU A 490 6.60 16.17 -29.88
C LEU A 490 7.21 17.44 -30.47
N GLY A 491 6.44 18.23 -31.23
CA GLY A 491 6.89 19.50 -31.80
C GLY A 491 7.23 20.54 -30.74
N ALA A 492 6.46 20.61 -29.65
CA ALA A 492 6.72 21.55 -28.57
C ALA A 492 7.89 21.13 -27.68
N ILE A 493 8.11 19.81 -27.52
CA ILE A 493 9.23 19.25 -26.75
C ILE A 493 10.56 19.45 -27.51
N LEU A 494 10.58 19.18 -28.81
CA LEU A 494 11.77 19.37 -29.66
C LEU A 494 12.16 20.85 -29.77
N GLN A 495 11.21 21.77 -29.77
CA GLN A 495 11.48 23.21 -29.72
C GLN A 495 12.07 23.66 -28.37
N LYS A 496 11.70 23.00 -27.25
CA LYS A 496 12.27 23.31 -25.92
C LYS A 496 13.67 22.74 -25.69
N ILE A 497 14.03 21.64 -26.38
CA ILE A 497 15.37 21.05 -26.30
C ILE A 497 16.36 21.79 -27.21
N ARG A 498 15.86 22.48 -28.27
CA ARG A 498 16.68 23.28 -29.18
C ARG A 498 16.92 24.73 -28.68
N ARG A 499 16.29 25.15 -27.63
CA ARG A 499 16.54 26.39 -26.90
C ARG A 499 17.33 26.13 -25.60
#